data_4c6031575b7c7ee339f865d0efa6f438
#
_entry.id   4c6031575b7c7ee339f865d0efa6f438
#
_cell.length_a   1.000
_cell.length_b   1.000
_cell.length_c   1.000
_cell.angle_alpha   90.00
_cell.angle_beta   90.00
_cell.angle_gamma   90.00
#
_symmetry.space_group_name_H-M   'P 1'
#
loop_
_entity.id
_entity.type
_entity.pdbx_description
1 polymer ?
#
loop_
_entity_poly.entity_id
_entity_poly.type
_entity_poly.pdbx_seq_one_letter_code
_entity_poly.pdbx_strand_id
1 'polypeptide(L)'
;WFQGKLLPVLENGFKGVLAFALKGRMPIVFFSGTVLLLIFSGMLLGAFPPKTLFFPENMPNQAMVYIQMPIGTDIEETNLVTLELEKEVMAIVEEFNYTDENGEVQNYMVESVIAQVGEGTSDPNAGPSMAQTPNKAKITVQFHKFADRIDPQGNRVNSSDILNKIRATLNDYPGVVISVAKDSNGPPTGPPVNIEISGDNYYELVGVAEEVRAFINKQGISGIEELKLDVETGKPEMPIEVDRVKARALGLSSAQIGDAMRTALFGKEVSRFKDGEDDYPINIRMSDAYRYNMEDLMNQKITFRDQASGRIKQVPISAVAKAKKTSTFSSVKRKDLKRVISLQSNVLEGANPTETVNAIKASFEGYELPKGVKVDFTGEQEEQAKELSFLSGALLMAVFLIFLILVSQFNSASTPFIILVTVVFSLIGVFLGLVIFRMEFVIMMTMIGIISLAGIVVNNAIVLIDFIKQLGARKKAELGLQDTDVLPKEELVGTIVEAGRTRLRPVLLTAITTILGLIPLATGMNINFYTLFSENNPHIFFGGDNVVFWGPMSWTVIFGLTFATFLTLVIVPVMYFIFDRIQRRLANLFA
;
A
#
# COMPACT_ATOMS: atom_id res chain seq x y z
N TRP A 1 27.87 40.34 5.70
CA TRP A 1 26.55 40.78 6.17
C TRP A 1 25.92 39.74 7.11
N PHE A 2 25.89 38.44 6.75
CA PHE A 2 25.30 37.36 7.57
C PHE A 2 26.00 37.26 8.94
N GLN A 3 27.33 37.13 8.96
CA GLN A 3 28.12 36.99 10.21
C GLN A 3 28.21 38.26 11.02
N GLY A 4 28.22 39.44 10.37
CA GLY A 4 28.43 40.72 11.05
C GLY A 4 27.15 41.43 11.52
N LYS A 5 25.98 41.14 10.94
CA LYS A 5 24.71 41.81 11.27
C LYS A 5 23.60 40.84 11.68
N LEU A 6 23.28 39.84 10.82
CA LEU A 6 22.13 38.97 11.06
C LEU A 6 22.36 38.03 12.26
N LEU A 7 23.52 37.38 12.30
CA LEU A 7 23.81 36.40 13.34
C LEU A 7 23.87 37.01 14.77
N PRO A 8 24.53 38.16 14.99
CA PRO A 8 24.52 38.83 16.31
C PRO A 8 23.12 39.27 16.76
N VAL A 9 22.26 39.70 15.84
CA VAL A 9 20.86 40.06 16.15
C VAL A 9 20.09 38.82 16.61
N LEU A 10 20.22 37.69 15.91
CA LEU A 10 19.61 36.40 16.28
C LEU A 10 20.13 35.91 17.65
N GLU A 11 21.46 35.94 17.87
CA GLU A 11 22.05 35.51 19.14
C GLU A 11 21.59 36.36 20.31
N ASN A 12 21.55 37.68 20.15
CA ASN A 12 21.11 38.59 21.21
C ASN A 12 19.58 38.49 21.46
N GLY A 13 18.78 38.37 20.41
CA GLY A 13 17.36 38.10 20.53
C GLY A 13 17.07 36.79 21.27
N PHE A 14 17.76 35.72 20.89
CA PHE A 14 17.65 34.42 21.52
C PHE A 14 18.09 34.45 23.00
N LYS A 15 19.21 35.13 23.29
CA LYS A 15 19.67 35.36 24.66
C LYS A 15 18.58 36.01 25.53
N GLY A 16 17.89 37.02 24.99
CA GLY A 16 16.77 37.69 25.67
C GLY A 16 15.59 36.74 25.95
N VAL A 17 15.18 35.95 24.94
CA VAL A 17 14.08 34.95 25.05
C VAL A 17 14.43 33.89 26.09
N LEU A 18 15.65 33.34 26.04
CA LEU A 18 16.07 32.30 26.98
C LEU A 18 16.19 32.85 28.43
N ALA A 19 16.77 34.05 28.63
CA ALA A 19 16.83 34.69 29.94
C ALA A 19 15.42 34.96 30.51
N PHE A 20 14.46 35.37 29.66
CA PHE A 20 13.07 35.53 30.06
C PHE A 20 12.42 34.19 30.43
N ALA A 21 12.63 33.15 29.62
CA ALA A 21 12.09 31.81 29.88
C ALA A 21 12.60 31.20 31.20
N LEU A 22 13.78 31.58 31.67
CA LEU A 22 14.37 31.09 32.93
C LEU A 22 14.03 31.96 34.15
N LYS A 23 13.32 33.09 34.00
CA LYS A 23 13.01 34.04 35.07
C LYS A 23 11.81 33.59 35.91
N GLY A 24 11.97 33.50 37.22
CA GLY A 24 10.90 33.34 38.21
C GLY A 24 10.04 32.07 38.03
N ARG A 25 8.78 32.23 37.62
CA ARG A 25 7.81 31.15 37.32
C ARG A 25 7.74 30.78 35.85
N MET A 26 8.39 31.54 34.97
CA MET A 26 8.33 31.32 33.52
C MET A 26 8.78 29.93 33.07
N PRO A 27 9.76 29.24 33.68
CA PRO A 27 10.12 27.88 33.28
C PRO A 27 8.94 26.92 33.31
N ILE A 28 8.08 27.00 34.33
CA ILE A 28 6.89 26.16 34.46
C ILE A 28 5.86 26.56 33.39
N VAL A 29 5.70 27.85 33.11
CA VAL A 29 4.76 28.35 32.10
C VAL A 29 5.17 27.87 30.70
N PHE A 30 6.46 27.97 30.34
CA PHE A 30 6.95 27.48 29.04
C PHE A 30 6.78 25.97 28.87
N PHE A 31 7.14 25.19 29.90
CA PHE A 31 6.97 23.75 29.89
C PHE A 31 5.49 23.34 29.76
N SER A 32 4.63 23.89 30.63
CA SER A 32 3.19 23.62 30.60
C SER A 32 2.55 24.09 29.30
N GLY A 33 2.98 25.23 28.77
CA GLY A 33 2.54 25.75 27.47
C GLY A 33 2.89 24.79 26.32
N THR A 34 4.07 24.18 26.35
CA THR A 34 4.47 23.19 25.33
C THR A 34 3.66 21.89 25.46
N VAL A 35 3.38 21.44 26.71
CA VAL A 35 2.50 20.28 26.92
C VAL A 35 1.09 20.56 26.42
N LEU A 36 0.55 21.75 26.72
CA LEU A 36 -0.77 22.16 26.21
C LEU A 36 -0.78 22.25 24.68
N LEU A 37 0.31 22.72 24.07
CA LEU A 37 0.43 22.79 22.61
C LEU A 37 0.49 21.39 21.98
N LEU A 38 1.13 20.41 22.66
CA LEU A 38 1.11 19.01 22.24
C LEU A 38 -0.31 18.44 22.26
N ILE A 39 -1.02 18.65 23.36
CA ILE A 39 -2.42 18.22 23.49
C ILE A 39 -3.29 18.91 22.45
N PHE A 40 -3.13 20.20 22.26
CA PHE A 40 -3.86 20.97 21.25
C PHE A 40 -3.59 20.47 19.82
N SER A 41 -2.31 20.20 19.48
CA SER A 41 -1.97 19.67 18.16
C SER A 41 -2.56 18.27 17.91
N GLY A 42 -2.61 17.41 18.94
CA GLY A 42 -3.28 16.12 18.89
C GLY A 42 -4.80 16.25 18.76
N MET A 43 -5.43 17.17 19.49
CA MET A 43 -6.86 17.47 19.34
C MET A 43 -7.19 18.01 17.93
N LEU A 44 -6.32 18.87 17.39
CA LEU A 44 -6.48 19.42 16.06
C LEU A 44 -6.39 18.32 14.98
N LEU A 45 -5.45 17.38 15.14
CA LEU A 45 -5.34 16.21 14.26
C LEU A 45 -6.59 15.32 14.35
N GLY A 46 -7.16 15.15 15.54
CA GLY A 46 -8.42 14.41 15.74
C GLY A 46 -9.66 15.12 15.19
N ALA A 47 -9.69 16.46 15.24
CA ALA A 47 -10.80 17.25 14.69
C ALA A 47 -10.75 17.38 13.16
N PHE A 48 -9.56 17.36 12.59
CA PHE A 48 -9.30 17.42 11.15
C PHE A 48 -8.41 16.24 10.74
N PRO A 49 -8.95 14.99 10.75
CA PRO A 49 -8.15 13.82 10.45
C PRO A 49 -7.67 13.88 8.99
N PRO A 50 -6.37 13.68 8.75
CA PRO A 50 -5.85 13.55 7.40
C PRO A 50 -6.35 12.26 6.76
N LYS A 51 -6.45 12.24 5.41
CA LYS A 51 -6.68 10.99 4.67
C LYS A 51 -5.59 10.01 5.05
N THR A 52 -5.99 8.85 5.58
CA THR A 52 -5.06 7.80 6.01
C THR A 52 -4.94 6.76 4.91
N LEU A 53 -3.72 6.56 4.43
CA LEU A 53 -3.37 5.58 3.40
C LEU A 53 -2.34 4.59 3.96
N PHE A 54 -2.42 3.35 3.53
CA PHE A 54 -1.39 2.36 3.85
C PHE A 54 -0.11 2.63 3.07
N PHE A 55 -0.24 2.67 1.74
CA PHE A 55 0.78 3.12 0.80
C PHE A 55 0.35 4.40 0.09
N PRO A 56 1.31 5.21 -0.37
CA PRO A 56 0.98 6.40 -1.13
C PRO A 56 0.41 6.03 -2.50
N GLU A 57 -0.59 6.78 -2.94
CA GLU A 57 -1.19 6.60 -4.26
C GLU A 57 -0.37 7.30 -5.34
N ASN A 58 0.19 6.52 -6.28
CA ASN A 58 0.90 7.05 -7.44
C ASN A 58 -0.05 7.36 -8.59
N MET A 59 0.43 8.23 -9.48
CA MET A 59 -0.10 8.28 -10.85
C MET A 59 0.12 6.91 -11.49
N PRO A 60 -0.91 6.31 -12.11
CA PRO A 60 -0.78 4.97 -12.67
C PRO A 60 0.30 4.90 -13.76
N ASN A 61 1.11 3.83 -13.72
CA ASN A 61 2.01 3.47 -14.80
C ASN A 61 1.34 2.51 -15.77
N GLN A 62 0.27 1.86 -15.31
CA GLN A 62 -0.59 1.00 -16.12
C GLN A 62 -2.06 1.25 -15.74
N ALA A 63 -2.93 1.20 -16.74
CA ALA A 63 -4.37 1.05 -16.55
C ALA A 63 -4.76 -0.37 -16.99
N MET A 64 -5.41 -1.11 -16.11
CA MET A 64 -5.85 -2.49 -16.36
C MET A 64 -7.36 -2.55 -16.40
N VAL A 65 -7.90 -2.95 -17.54
CA VAL A 65 -9.34 -3.20 -17.72
C VAL A 65 -9.56 -4.70 -17.60
N TYR A 66 -10.16 -5.14 -16.52
CA TYR A 66 -10.57 -6.52 -16.30
C TYR A 66 -11.97 -6.73 -16.84
N ILE A 67 -12.13 -7.72 -17.69
CA ILE A 67 -13.38 -8.09 -18.35
C ILE A 67 -13.77 -9.48 -17.87
N GLN A 68 -14.96 -9.61 -17.30
CA GLN A 68 -15.48 -10.88 -16.84
C GLN A 68 -16.85 -11.13 -17.45
N MET A 69 -16.91 -12.12 -18.34
CA MET A 69 -18.13 -12.67 -18.91
C MET A 69 -18.80 -13.64 -17.93
N PRO A 70 -20.10 -13.95 -18.09
CA PRO A 70 -20.77 -14.99 -17.33
C PRO A 70 -20.00 -16.31 -17.37
N ILE A 71 -20.03 -17.04 -16.27
CA ILE A 71 -19.32 -18.32 -16.17
C ILE A 71 -19.87 -19.32 -17.18
N GLY A 72 -18.97 -20.00 -17.90
CA GLY A 72 -19.34 -20.90 -18.99
C GLY A 72 -19.34 -20.28 -20.39
N THR A 73 -19.05 -18.98 -20.50
CA THR A 73 -18.83 -18.31 -21.78
C THR A 73 -17.59 -18.90 -22.47
N ASP A 74 -17.68 -19.15 -23.77
CA ASP A 74 -16.57 -19.63 -24.57
C ASP A 74 -15.52 -18.53 -24.75
N ILE A 75 -14.27 -18.95 -24.94
CA ILE A 75 -13.13 -18.04 -25.15
C ILE A 75 -13.31 -17.18 -26.41
N GLU A 76 -13.96 -17.71 -27.47
CA GLU A 76 -14.22 -17.00 -28.70
C GLU A 76 -15.20 -15.83 -28.50
N GLU A 77 -16.27 -16.05 -27.73
CA GLU A 77 -17.23 -14.99 -27.37
C GLU A 77 -16.57 -13.93 -26.47
N THR A 78 -15.75 -14.38 -25.53
CA THR A 78 -14.97 -13.46 -24.67
C THR A 78 -14.01 -12.61 -25.48
N ASN A 79 -13.37 -13.23 -26.50
CA ASN A 79 -12.46 -12.53 -27.41
C ASN A 79 -13.20 -11.50 -28.27
N LEU A 80 -14.41 -11.82 -28.79
CA LEU A 80 -15.20 -10.86 -29.57
C LEU A 80 -15.55 -9.62 -28.78
N VAL A 81 -16.01 -9.78 -27.52
CA VAL A 81 -16.28 -8.65 -26.62
C VAL A 81 -15.00 -7.89 -26.29
N THR A 82 -13.89 -8.60 -26.07
CA THR A 82 -12.60 -7.95 -25.79
C THR A 82 -12.13 -7.09 -26.93
N LEU A 83 -12.26 -7.56 -28.18
CA LEU A 83 -11.91 -6.78 -29.38
C LEU A 83 -12.77 -5.51 -29.54
N GLU A 84 -14.04 -5.56 -29.12
CA GLU A 84 -14.92 -4.40 -29.16
C GLU A 84 -14.50 -3.36 -28.12
N LEU A 85 -14.27 -3.80 -26.88
CA LEU A 85 -13.79 -2.93 -25.79
C LEU A 85 -12.38 -2.39 -26.08
N GLU A 86 -11.50 -3.18 -26.69
CA GLU A 86 -10.18 -2.74 -27.12
C GLU A 86 -10.27 -1.57 -28.12
N LYS A 87 -11.20 -1.59 -29.05
CA LYS A 87 -11.42 -0.46 -29.98
C LYS A 87 -11.84 0.81 -29.25
N GLU A 88 -12.69 0.70 -28.23
CA GLU A 88 -13.08 1.86 -27.42
C GLU A 88 -11.90 2.40 -26.61
N VAL A 89 -11.09 1.52 -26.01
CA VAL A 89 -9.86 1.91 -25.32
C VAL A 89 -8.87 2.58 -26.29
N MET A 90 -8.68 1.99 -27.48
CA MET A 90 -7.80 2.55 -28.51
C MET A 90 -8.26 3.92 -28.98
N ALA A 91 -9.56 4.15 -29.14
CA ALA A 91 -10.10 5.47 -29.50
C ALA A 91 -9.74 6.55 -28.46
N ILE A 92 -9.75 6.19 -27.16
CA ILE A 92 -9.30 7.08 -26.08
C ILE A 92 -7.79 7.33 -26.16
N VAL A 93 -7.01 6.26 -26.42
CA VAL A 93 -5.54 6.33 -26.52
C VAL A 93 -5.11 7.19 -27.73
N GLU A 94 -5.80 7.09 -28.84
CA GLU A 94 -5.50 7.85 -30.08
C GLU A 94 -5.65 9.36 -29.91
N GLU A 95 -6.42 9.84 -28.92
CA GLU A 95 -6.52 11.28 -28.64
C GLU A 95 -5.19 11.89 -28.18
N PHE A 96 -4.26 11.07 -27.71
CA PHE A 96 -2.94 11.49 -27.24
C PHE A 96 -1.86 11.31 -28.33
N ASN A 97 -2.26 11.04 -29.57
CA ASN A 97 -1.36 10.98 -30.70
C ASN A 97 -0.96 12.38 -31.17
N TYR A 98 0.25 12.54 -31.60
CA TYR A 98 0.75 13.71 -32.28
C TYR A 98 1.66 13.30 -33.43
N THR A 99 1.83 14.16 -34.41
CA THR A 99 2.74 13.95 -35.51
C THR A 99 4.05 14.66 -35.20
N ASP A 100 5.15 13.93 -35.19
CA ASP A 100 6.48 14.49 -34.93
C ASP A 100 7.01 15.29 -36.15
N GLU A 101 8.18 15.90 -36.00
CA GLU A 101 8.84 16.69 -37.06
C GLU A 101 9.19 15.86 -38.31
N ASN A 102 9.27 14.53 -38.17
CA ASN A 102 9.55 13.60 -39.27
C ASN A 102 8.30 13.10 -39.99
N GLY A 103 7.12 13.46 -39.50
CA GLY A 103 5.82 13.01 -40.02
C GLY A 103 5.35 11.67 -39.45
N GLU A 104 6.01 11.13 -38.42
CA GLU A 104 5.62 9.91 -37.74
C GLU A 104 4.57 10.20 -36.65
N VAL A 105 3.54 9.35 -36.58
CA VAL A 105 2.53 9.45 -35.52
C VAL A 105 3.06 8.77 -34.27
N GLN A 106 3.23 9.54 -33.23
CA GLN A 106 3.67 9.06 -31.91
C GLN A 106 2.61 9.36 -30.85
N ASN A 107 2.60 8.58 -29.78
CA ASN A 107 1.72 8.81 -28.64
C ASN A 107 2.57 9.32 -27.45
N TYR A 108 2.24 10.50 -26.89
CA TYR A 108 3.02 11.06 -25.80
C TYR A 108 2.64 10.53 -24.40
N MET A 109 1.59 9.69 -24.31
CA MET A 109 1.12 9.14 -23.04
C MET A 109 1.23 7.64 -22.93
N VAL A 110 0.92 6.91 -24.02
CA VAL A 110 0.78 5.45 -24.03
C VAL A 110 1.91 4.82 -24.84
N GLU A 111 2.62 3.89 -24.21
CA GLU A 111 3.69 3.12 -24.82
C GLU A 111 3.15 1.90 -25.58
N SER A 112 2.19 1.20 -24.97
CA SER A 112 1.57 0.00 -25.58
C SER A 112 0.20 -0.31 -24.98
N VAL A 113 -0.63 -1.01 -25.77
CA VAL A 113 -1.89 -1.61 -25.33
C VAL A 113 -1.82 -3.11 -25.61
N ILE A 114 -2.10 -3.93 -24.59
CA ILE A 114 -2.01 -5.38 -24.67
C ILE A 114 -3.33 -5.98 -24.20
N ALA A 115 -4.01 -6.72 -25.06
CA ALA A 115 -5.19 -7.51 -24.73
C ALA A 115 -4.82 -8.98 -24.49
N GLN A 116 -5.34 -9.57 -23.42
CA GLN A 116 -5.16 -10.97 -23.03
C GLN A 116 -6.53 -11.61 -22.79
N VAL A 117 -6.76 -12.81 -23.32
CA VAL A 117 -8.02 -13.54 -23.18
C VAL A 117 -7.75 -14.96 -22.68
N GLY A 118 -8.45 -15.39 -21.64
CA GLY A 118 -8.41 -16.75 -21.13
C GLY A 118 -7.24 -17.09 -20.21
N GLU A 119 -6.09 -16.42 -20.35
CA GLU A 119 -4.89 -16.64 -19.53
C GLU A 119 -4.27 -15.31 -19.12
N GLY A 120 -3.67 -15.26 -17.94
CA GLY A 120 -3.05 -14.03 -17.42
C GLY A 120 -4.03 -12.90 -17.08
N THR A 121 -5.31 -13.21 -16.94
CA THR A 121 -6.41 -12.26 -16.77
C THR A 121 -6.77 -11.99 -15.32
N SER A 122 -6.06 -12.60 -14.36
CA SER A 122 -6.32 -12.44 -12.92
C SER A 122 -5.82 -11.10 -12.42
N ASP A 123 -6.58 -10.50 -11.50
CA ASP A 123 -6.12 -9.34 -10.74
C ASP A 123 -4.96 -9.79 -9.80
N PRO A 124 -3.78 -9.16 -9.85
CA PRO A 124 -2.68 -9.47 -8.96
C PRO A 124 -3.05 -9.39 -7.47
N ASN A 125 -3.98 -8.50 -7.11
CA ASN A 125 -4.45 -8.33 -5.73
C ASN A 125 -5.35 -9.48 -5.27
N ALA A 126 -5.98 -10.21 -6.19
CA ALA A 126 -6.76 -11.41 -5.87
C ALA A 126 -5.90 -12.67 -5.66
N GLY A 127 -4.58 -12.55 -5.86
CA GLY A 127 -3.59 -13.62 -5.76
C GLY A 127 -3.32 -14.32 -7.10
N PRO A 128 -2.19 -15.05 -7.20
CA PRO A 128 -1.80 -15.71 -8.44
C PRO A 128 -2.78 -16.84 -8.78
N SER A 129 -3.28 -16.85 -10.01
CA SER A 129 -4.08 -17.92 -10.55
C SER A 129 -3.44 -18.43 -11.84
N MET A 130 -3.15 -19.74 -11.88
CA MET A 130 -2.71 -20.45 -13.09
C MET A 130 -3.88 -21.13 -13.81
N ALA A 131 -5.11 -20.86 -13.39
CA ALA A 131 -6.29 -21.45 -14.01
C ALA A 131 -6.57 -20.78 -15.35
N GLN A 132 -6.88 -21.60 -16.35
CA GLN A 132 -7.47 -21.11 -17.59
C GLN A 132 -8.89 -20.61 -17.30
N THR A 133 -9.15 -19.36 -17.66
CA THR A 133 -10.41 -18.67 -17.40
C THR A 133 -10.98 -18.14 -18.72
N PRO A 134 -11.59 -19.02 -19.55
CA PRO A 134 -12.05 -18.64 -20.89
C PRO A 134 -13.06 -17.50 -20.90
N ASN A 135 -13.76 -17.29 -19.79
CA ASN A 135 -14.73 -16.20 -19.60
C ASN A 135 -14.12 -14.90 -19.06
N LYS A 136 -12.78 -14.78 -19.02
CA LYS A 136 -12.10 -13.57 -18.55
C LYS A 136 -11.11 -13.04 -19.57
N ALA A 137 -11.01 -11.71 -19.61
CA ALA A 137 -10.02 -11.02 -20.41
C ALA A 137 -9.46 -9.82 -19.63
N LYS A 138 -8.35 -9.29 -20.11
CA LYS A 138 -7.70 -8.11 -19.56
C LYS A 138 -7.10 -7.28 -20.68
N ILE A 139 -7.37 -5.98 -20.68
CA ILE A 139 -6.66 -5.01 -21.52
C ILE A 139 -5.75 -4.19 -20.62
N THR A 140 -4.46 -4.17 -20.92
CA THR A 140 -3.45 -3.41 -20.18
C THR A 140 -2.97 -2.27 -21.05
N VAL A 141 -3.18 -1.04 -20.60
CA VAL A 141 -2.65 0.18 -21.20
C VAL A 141 -1.40 0.57 -20.45
N GLN A 142 -0.24 0.43 -21.07
CA GLN A 142 1.06 0.81 -20.51
C GLN A 142 1.33 2.27 -20.81
N PHE A 143 1.55 3.09 -19.78
CA PHE A 143 1.93 4.49 -19.95
C PHE A 143 3.45 4.65 -20.04
N HIS A 144 3.89 5.68 -20.77
CA HIS A 144 5.30 6.12 -20.73
C HIS A 144 5.74 6.43 -19.30
N LYS A 145 7.05 6.47 -19.08
CA LYS A 145 7.61 6.90 -17.79
C LYS A 145 7.15 8.32 -17.45
N PHE A 146 6.95 8.61 -16.19
CA PHE A 146 6.49 9.94 -15.73
C PHE A 146 7.28 11.11 -16.34
N ALA A 147 8.59 10.95 -16.51
CA ALA A 147 9.46 11.98 -17.12
C ALA A 147 9.08 12.32 -18.56
N ASP A 148 8.57 11.34 -19.30
CA ASP A 148 8.34 11.41 -20.74
C ASP A 148 6.89 11.75 -21.11
N ARG A 149 5.97 11.82 -20.12
CA ARG A 149 4.55 12.19 -20.29
C ARG A 149 4.37 13.69 -20.47
N ILE A 150 4.80 14.21 -21.62
CA ILE A 150 4.78 15.64 -21.93
C ILE A 150 4.01 15.83 -23.23
N ASP A 151 2.99 16.71 -23.21
CA ASP A 151 2.25 17.07 -24.41
C ASP A 151 3.11 17.88 -25.39
N PRO A 152 2.70 18.03 -26.66
CA PRO A 152 3.44 18.82 -27.64
C PRO A 152 3.60 20.31 -27.26
N GLN A 153 2.84 20.81 -26.29
CA GLN A 153 2.92 22.16 -25.75
C GLN A 153 3.91 22.28 -24.58
N GLY A 154 4.51 21.15 -24.14
CA GLY A 154 5.45 21.11 -23.03
C GLY A 154 4.81 20.95 -21.65
N ASN A 155 3.50 20.71 -21.56
CA ASN A 155 2.81 20.48 -20.29
C ASN A 155 2.86 19.00 -19.91
N ARG A 156 2.97 18.74 -18.63
CA ARG A 156 2.93 17.37 -18.10
C ARG A 156 1.49 16.88 -17.94
N VAL A 157 1.21 15.69 -18.43
CA VAL A 157 -0.14 15.11 -18.43
C VAL A 157 -0.26 14.02 -17.36
N ASN A 158 -1.43 13.99 -16.70
CA ASN A 158 -1.73 13.04 -15.66
C ASN A 158 -2.37 11.77 -16.24
N SER A 159 -1.76 10.61 -16.02
CA SER A 159 -2.31 9.31 -16.45
C SER A 159 -3.60 8.91 -15.73
N SER A 160 -3.90 9.48 -14.56
CA SER A 160 -5.19 9.27 -13.88
C SER A 160 -6.37 9.77 -14.70
N ASP A 161 -6.19 10.83 -15.51
CA ASP A 161 -7.26 11.37 -16.34
C ASP A 161 -7.68 10.38 -17.43
N ILE A 162 -6.70 9.67 -18.01
CA ILE A 162 -6.95 8.60 -18.99
C ILE A 162 -7.66 7.42 -18.32
N LEU A 163 -7.18 6.99 -17.15
CA LEU A 163 -7.80 5.91 -16.38
C LEU A 163 -9.28 6.23 -16.09
N ASN A 164 -9.57 7.46 -15.65
CA ASN A 164 -10.93 7.89 -15.36
C ASN A 164 -11.79 7.97 -16.62
N LYS A 165 -11.21 8.39 -17.75
CA LYS A 165 -11.90 8.42 -19.02
C LYS A 165 -12.25 7.01 -19.51
N ILE A 166 -11.29 6.06 -19.42
CA ILE A 166 -11.54 4.65 -19.72
C ILE A 166 -12.66 4.10 -18.83
N ARG A 167 -12.61 4.36 -17.52
CA ARG A 167 -13.63 3.92 -16.57
C ARG A 167 -15.01 4.48 -16.91
N ALA A 168 -15.10 5.76 -17.24
CA ALA A 168 -16.37 6.40 -17.59
C ALA A 168 -16.97 5.85 -18.90
N THR A 169 -16.12 5.55 -19.91
CA THR A 169 -16.56 5.05 -21.20
C THR A 169 -17.03 3.59 -21.13
N LEU A 170 -16.35 2.76 -20.33
CA LEU A 170 -16.61 1.31 -20.29
C LEU A 170 -17.63 0.89 -19.21
N ASN A 171 -18.25 1.82 -18.50
CA ASN A 171 -19.04 1.51 -17.30
C ASN A 171 -20.39 0.81 -17.56
N ASP A 172 -20.96 0.88 -18.78
CA ASP A 172 -22.31 0.41 -19.13
C ASP A 172 -22.32 -0.64 -20.24
N TYR A 173 -21.61 -1.76 -20.06
CA TYR A 173 -21.63 -2.84 -21.03
C TYR A 173 -22.57 -3.97 -20.56
N PRO A 174 -23.75 -4.18 -21.22
CA PRO A 174 -24.74 -5.12 -20.72
C PRO A 174 -24.25 -6.57 -20.68
N GLY A 175 -24.38 -7.24 -19.55
CA GLY A 175 -24.04 -8.66 -19.39
C GLY A 175 -22.55 -8.96 -19.19
N VAL A 176 -21.71 -7.93 -19.11
CA VAL A 176 -20.27 -8.04 -18.85
C VAL A 176 -19.94 -7.27 -17.58
N VAL A 177 -19.15 -7.85 -16.70
CA VAL A 177 -18.60 -7.15 -15.55
C VAL A 177 -17.26 -6.58 -15.93
N ILE A 178 -17.15 -5.24 -15.96
CA ILE A 178 -15.92 -4.53 -16.28
C ILE A 178 -15.43 -3.82 -15.02
N SER A 179 -14.13 -3.93 -14.75
CA SER A 179 -13.49 -3.22 -13.65
C SER A 179 -12.18 -2.62 -14.14
N VAL A 180 -11.98 -1.32 -13.87
CA VAL A 180 -10.80 -0.58 -14.31
C VAL A 180 -9.94 -0.27 -13.10
N ALA A 181 -8.77 -0.89 -13.03
CA ALA A 181 -7.82 -0.73 -11.95
C ALA A 181 -6.52 -0.09 -12.42
N LYS A 182 -5.83 0.56 -11.50
CA LYS A 182 -4.44 1.02 -11.67
C LYS A 182 -3.47 -0.04 -11.12
N ASP A 183 -2.21 0.03 -11.56
CA ASP A 183 -1.14 -0.72 -10.90
C ASP A 183 -0.99 -0.29 -9.43
N SER A 184 -0.78 -1.27 -8.56
CA SER A 184 -0.52 -1.01 -7.14
C SER A 184 0.98 -0.93 -6.88
N ASN A 185 1.44 0.18 -6.30
CA ASN A 185 2.80 0.29 -5.82
C ASN A 185 2.89 -0.24 -4.39
N GLY A 186 3.67 -1.27 -4.20
CA GLY A 186 3.86 -1.92 -2.90
C GLY A 186 3.66 -3.44 -2.96
N PRO A 187 3.86 -4.14 -1.85
CA PRO A 187 3.53 -5.56 -1.78
C PRO A 187 2.01 -5.75 -1.97
N PRO A 188 1.59 -6.86 -2.59
CA PRO A 188 0.17 -7.15 -2.74
C PRO A 188 -0.47 -7.34 -1.36
N THR A 189 -1.32 -6.42 -0.96
CA THR A 189 -2.00 -6.42 0.35
C THR A 189 -3.44 -6.89 0.27
N GLY A 190 -3.92 -7.18 -0.94
CA GLY A 190 -5.32 -7.44 -1.23
C GLY A 190 -6.12 -6.14 -1.42
N PRO A 191 -7.39 -6.25 -1.79
CA PRO A 191 -8.24 -5.08 -2.02
C PRO A 191 -8.49 -4.32 -0.70
N PRO A 192 -8.75 -2.99 -0.80
CA PRO A 192 -9.02 -2.14 0.37
C PRO A 192 -10.21 -2.61 1.21
N VAL A 193 -11.26 -3.10 0.54
CA VAL A 193 -12.40 -3.76 1.19
C VAL A 193 -12.26 -5.25 0.97
N ASN A 194 -11.96 -5.99 2.03
CA ASN A 194 -11.90 -7.44 2.02
C ASN A 194 -12.56 -8.00 3.27
N ILE A 195 -13.68 -8.68 3.09
CA ILE A 195 -14.50 -9.23 4.17
C ILE A 195 -14.47 -10.75 4.03
N GLU A 196 -13.75 -11.43 4.92
CA GLU A 196 -13.68 -12.87 4.95
C GLU A 196 -14.80 -13.46 5.79
N ILE A 197 -15.58 -14.34 5.19
CA ILE A 197 -16.67 -15.10 5.82
C ILE A 197 -16.19 -16.54 5.95
N SER A 198 -16.01 -17.01 7.18
CA SER A 198 -15.43 -18.32 7.49
C SER A 198 -16.40 -19.24 8.23
N GLY A 199 -16.33 -20.54 7.94
CA GLY A 199 -17.16 -21.56 8.61
C GLY A 199 -16.90 -22.97 8.08
N ASP A 200 -17.70 -23.94 8.57
CA ASP A 200 -17.47 -25.35 8.28
C ASP A 200 -18.23 -25.85 7.04
N ASN A 201 -19.40 -25.28 6.75
CA ASN A 201 -20.24 -25.69 5.63
C ASN A 201 -20.12 -24.68 4.45
N TYR A 202 -19.54 -25.14 3.35
CA TYR A 202 -19.29 -24.27 2.19
C TYR A 202 -20.57 -23.74 1.51
N TYR A 203 -21.60 -24.57 1.40
CA TYR A 203 -22.87 -24.16 0.78
C TYR A 203 -23.59 -23.09 1.60
N GLU A 204 -23.55 -23.23 2.92
CA GLU A 204 -24.09 -22.25 3.84
C GLU A 204 -23.31 -20.93 3.77
N LEU A 205 -21.97 -21.02 3.68
CA LEU A 205 -21.13 -19.85 3.53
C LEU A 205 -21.43 -19.05 2.26
N VAL A 206 -21.70 -19.72 1.14
CA VAL A 206 -22.08 -19.05 -0.12
C VAL A 206 -23.38 -18.27 0.08
N GLY A 207 -24.40 -18.88 0.72
CA GLY A 207 -25.66 -18.21 1.02
C GLY A 207 -25.48 -16.99 1.92
N VAL A 208 -24.72 -17.15 3.01
CA VAL A 208 -24.42 -16.05 3.94
C VAL A 208 -23.63 -14.94 3.25
N ALA A 209 -22.69 -15.27 2.39
CA ALA A 209 -21.90 -14.27 1.68
C ALA A 209 -22.74 -13.42 0.72
N GLU A 210 -23.73 -14.05 0.05
CA GLU A 210 -24.70 -13.33 -0.78
C GLU A 210 -25.64 -12.44 0.05
N GLU A 211 -26.10 -12.92 1.22
CA GLU A 211 -26.91 -12.14 2.15
C GLU A 211 -26.12 -10.94 2.67
N VAL A 212 -24.87 -11.12 3.07
CA VAL A 212 -23.97 -10.06 3.53
C VAL A 212 -23.71 -9.04 2.41
N ARG A 213 -23.48 -9.50 1.19
CA ARG A 213 -23.34 -8.62 0.01
C ARG A 213 -24.59 -7.77 -0.20
N ALA A 214 -25.76 -8.41 -0.20
CA ALA A 214 -27.04 -7.72 -0.37
C ALA A 214 -27.30 -6.71 0.77
N PHE A 215 -26.95 -7.09 2.01
CA PHE A 215 -27.06 -6.22 3.17
C PHE A 215 -26.22 -4.96 3.04
N ILE A 216 -24.90 -5.10 2.71
CA ILE A 216 -23.99 -3.95 2.56
C ILE A 216 -24.47 -3.05 1.41
N ASN A 217 -24.86 -3.63 0.27
CA ASN A 217 -25.37 -2.86 -0.87
C ASN A 217 -26.63 -2.06 -0.51
N LYS A 218 -27.51 -2.62 0.33
CA LYS A 218 -28.72 -1.93 0.81
C LYS A 218 -28.41 -0.73 1.71
N GLN A 219 -27.27 -0.74 2.42
CA GLN A 219 -26.86 0.39 3.27
C GLN A 219 -26.45 1.63 2.45
N GLY A 220 -26.13 1.48 1.17
CA GLY A 220 -25.77 2.61 0.30
C GLY A 220 -24.49 3.31 0.75
N ILE A 221 -23.49 2.58 1.27
CA ILE A 221 -22.24 3.13 1.77
C ILE A 221 -21.47 3.72 0.61
N SER A 222 -21.14 5.01 0.72
CA SER A 222 -20.37 5.72 -0.30
C SER A 222 -18.93 5.21 -0.36
N GLY A 223 -18.34 5.25 -1.56
CA GLY A 223 -16.94 4.87 -1.76
C GLY A 223 -16.72 3.41 -2.15
N ILE A 224 -17.70 2.54 -2.09
CA ILE A 224 -17.60 1.16 -2.58
C ILE A 224 -17.79 1.18 -4.11
N GLU A 225 -16.84 0.59 -4.86
CA GLU A 225 -16.96 0.47 -6.32
C GLU A 225 -17.97 -0.62 -6.70
N GLU A 226 -17.69 -1.85 -6.36
CA GLU A 226 -18.58 -3.00 -6.55
C GLU A 226 -18.14 -4.16 -5.64
N LEU A 227 -19.06 -4.68 -4.84
CA LEU A 227 -18.80 -5.85 -4.00
C LEU A 227 -18.89 -7.14 -4.81
N LYS A 228 -17.76 -7.84 -4.93
CA LYS A 228 -17.62 -9.11 -5.64
C LYS A 228 -17.31 -10.24 -4.66
N LEU A 229 -17.89 -11.40 -4.91
CA LEU A 229 -17.48 -12.64 -4.25
C LEU A 229 -16.23 -13.20 -4.95
N ASP A 230 -15.27 -13.69 -4.18
CA ASP A 230 -14.08 -14.38 -4.69
C ASP A 230 -14.36 -15.82 -5.14
N VAL A 231 -15.63 -16.20 -5.13
CA VAL A 231 -16.13 -17.51 -5.49
C VAL A 231 -17.05 -17.41 -6.70
N GLU A 232 -16.72 -18.16 -7.72
CA GLU A 232 -17.58 -18.36 -8.87
C GLU A 232 -18.48 -19.57 -8.63
N THR A 233 -19.75 -19.32 -8.40
CA THR A 233 -20.79 -20.35 -8.25
C THR A 233 -21.43 -20.64 -9.59
N GLY A 234 -21.91 -21.89 -9.75
CA GLY A 234 -22.66 -22.26 -10.97
C GLY A 234 -21.80 -22.59 -12.18
N LYS A 235 -20.49 -22.87 -12.01
CA LYS A 235 -19.64 -23.34 -13.11
C LYS A 235 -20.26 -24.58 -13.75
N PRO A 236 -20.64 -24.56 -15.04
CA PRO A 236 -21.23 -25.72 -15.70
C PRO A 236 -20.22 -26.86 -15.72
N GLU A 237 -20.68 -28.00 -15.30
CA GLU A 237 -19.92 -29.24 -15.29
C GLU A 237 -20.77 -30.37 -15.87
N MET A 238 -20.11 -31.29 -16.52
CA MET A 238 -20.75 -32.46 -17.08
C MET A 238 -20.00 -33.73 -16.69
N PRO A 239 -20.28 -34.28 -15.49
CA PRO A 239 -19.74 -35.56 -15.09
C PRO A 239 -20.29 -36.67 -15.95
N ILE A 240 -19.39 -37.54 -16.39
CA ILE A 240 -19.73 -38.75 -17.14
C ILE A 240 -19.59 -39.94 -16.21
N GLU A 241 -20.73 -40.45 -15.79
CA GLU A 241 -20.83 -41.57 -14.84
C GLU A 241 -20.72 -42.89 -15.62
N VAL A 242 -19.63 -43.63 -15.42
CA VAL A 242 -19.39 -44.92 -16.07
C VAL A 242 -19.99 -46.04 -15.22
N ASP A 243 -20.91 -46.85 -15.82
CA ASP A 243 -21.39 -48.10 -15.23
C ASP A 243 -20.30 -49.15 -15.38
N ARG A 244 -19.50 -49.29 -14.32
CA ARG A 244 -18.34 -50.19 -14.32
C ARG A 244 -18.72 -51.67 -14.49
N VAL A 245 -19.92 -52.07 -14.06
CA VAL A 245 -20.40 -53.43 -14.17
C VAL A 245 -20.72 -53.75 -15.62
N LYS A 246 -21.49 -52.89 -16.29
CA LYS A 246 -21.80 -53.07 -17.73
C LYS A 246 -20.54 -52.93 -18.60
N ALA A 247 -19.67 -51.96 -18.31
CA ALA A 247 -18.43 -51.80 -19.07
C ALA A 247 -17.59 -53.06 -19.01
N ARG A 248 -17.41 -53.64 -17.81
CA ARG A 248 -16.67 -54.92 -17.62
C ARG A 248 -17.34 -56.11 -18.30
N ALA A 249 -18.67 -56.21 -18.23
CA ALA A 249 -19.41 -57.27 -18.92
C ALA A 249 -19.26 -57.21 -20.45
N LEU A 250 -19.10 -56.03 -21.01
CA LEU A 250 -18.83 -55.82 -22.44
C LEU A 250 -17.35 -55.90 -22.81
N GLY A 251 -16.45 -56.02 -21.82
CA GLY A 251 -15.00 -56.14 -22.01
C GLY A 251 -14.27 -54.81 -22.11
N LEU A 252 -14.91 -53.67 -21.67
CA LEU A 252 -14.34 -52.32 -21.65
C LEU A 252 -13.81 -51.96 -20.27
N SER A 253 -12.68 -51.30 -20.25
CA SER A 253 -12.16 -50.63 -19.05
C SER A 253 -12.61 -49.18 -18.98
N SER A 254 -12.71 -48.61 -17.76
CA SER A 254 -12.99 -47.19 -17.59
C SER A 254 -11.92 -46.28 -18.22
N ALA A 255 -10.66 -46.77 -18.31
CA ALA A 255 -9.58 -46.04 -18.97
C ALA A 255 -9.80 -45.91 -20.48
N GLN A 256 -10.26 -46.97 -21.14
CA GLN A 256 -10.58 -46.95 -22.59
C GLN A 256 -11.74 -45.99 -22.90
N ILE A 257 -12.76 -45.96 -22.02
CA ILE A 257 -13.89 -45.03 -22.15
C ILE A 257 -13.39 -43.58 -21.97
N GLY A 258 -12.56 -43.34 -20.95
CA GLY A 258 -11.99 -42.00 -20.68
C GLY A 258 -11.05 -41.52 -21.78
N ASP A 259 -10.18 -42.41 -22.34
CA ASP A 259 -9.27 -42.06 -23.45
C ASP A 259 -10.04 -41.74 -24.72
N ALA A 260 -11.09 -42.51 -25.03
CA ALA A 260 -11.94 -42.23 -26.19
C ALA A 260 -12.66 -40.86 -26.09
N MET A 261 -13.23 -40.56 -24.91
CA MET A 261 -13.88 -39.29 -24.65
C MET A 261 -12.90 -38.10 -24.69
N ARG A 262 -11.74 -38.29 -24.06
CA ARG A 262 -10.69 -37.27 -24.05
C ARG A 262 -10.19 -36.96 -25.45
N THR A 263 -9.95 -38.02 -26.27
CA THR A 263 -9.50 -37.88 -27.66
C THR A 263 -10.56 -37.17 -28.51
N ALA A 264 -11.83 -37.50 -28.30
CA ALA A 264 -12.92 -36.85 -29.01
C ALA A 264 -13.05 -35.35 -28.70
N LEU A 265 -12.99 -34.99 -27.41
CA LEU A 265 -13.22 -33.63 -26.94
C LEU A 265 -11.97 -32.73 -27.08
N PHE A 266 -10.84 -33.19 -26.59
CA PHE A 266 -9.62 -32.36 -26.44
C PHE A 266 -8.57 -32.69 -27.51
N GLY A 267 -8.68 -33.84 -28.16
CA GLY A 267 -7.69 -34.34 -29.09
C GLY A 267 -6.60 -35.17 -28.45
N LYS A 268 -5.82 -35.81 -29.32
CA LYS A 268 -4.64 -36.58 -28.94
C LYS A 268 -3.53 -36.33 -29.96
N GLU A 269 -2.35 -36.02 -29.46
CA GLU A 269 -1.14 -35.95 -30.28
C GLU A 269 -0.79 -37.35 -30.78
N VAL A 270 -0.77 -37.52 -32.08
CA VAL A 270 -0.53 -38.82 -32.73
C VAL A 270 0.85 -38.90 -33.39
N SER A 271 1.40 -37.75 -33.78
CA SER A 271 2.72 -37.63 -34.40
C SER A 271 3.22 -36.19 -34.33
N ARG A 272 4.45 -35.99 -34.78
CA ARG A 272 5.05 -34.66 -34.98
C ARG A 272 5.52 -34.54 -36.40
N PHE A 273 5.26 -33.41 -37.00
CA PHE A 273 5.83 -33.01 -38.30
C PHE A 273 7.05 -32.15 -38.05
N LYS A 274 8.19 -32.56 -38.61
CA LYS A 274 9.44 -31.82 -38.54
C LYS A 274 9.58 -30.89 -39.73
N ASP A 275 9.79 -29.62 -39.47
CA ASP A 275 10.09 -28.62 -40.49
C ASP A 275 11.35 -27.84 -40.04
N GLY A 276 12.51 -28.20 -40.62
CA GLY A 276 13.80 -27.70 -40.22
C GLY A 276 14.17 -28.08 -38.78
N GLU A 277 14.31 -27.08 -37.90
CA GLU A 277 14.58 -27.26 -36.45
C GLU A 277 13.32 -27.33 -35.61
N ASP A 278 12.14 -27.01 -36.16
CA ASP A 278 10.87 -26.95 -35.46
C ASP A 278 10.07 -28.27 -35.57
N ASP A 279 9.46 -28.65 -34.44
CA ASP A 279 8.57 -29.82 -34.33
C ASP A 279 7.12 -29.36 -34.12
N TYR A 280 6.23 -29.64 -35.13
CA TYR A 280 4.81 -29.30 -35.06
C TYR A 280 3.99 -30.52 -34.62
N PRO A 281 3.22 -30.47 -33.50
CA PRO A 281 2.40 -31.59 -33.08
C PRO A 281 1.21 -31.79 -33.99
N ILE A 282 0.99 -33.03 -34.40
CA ILE A 282 -0.21 -33.44 -35.17
C ILE A 282 -1.24 -33.97 -34.19
N ASN A 283 -2.32 -33.20 -33.97
CA ASN A 283 -3.42 -33.56 -33.09
C ASN A 283 -4.64 -34.04 -33.86
N ILE A 284 -5.22 -35.19 -33.42
CA ILE A 284 -6.50 -35.69 -33.94
C ILE A 284 -7.57 -35.45 -32.88
N ARG A 285 -8.68 -34.82 -33.28
CA ARG A 285 -9.89 -34.65 -32.47
C ARG A 285 -11.14 -34.75 -33.37
N MET A 286 -12.31 -34.89 -32.76
CA MET A 286 -13.55 -34.77 -33.50
C MET A 286 -13.75 -33.34 -34.06
N SER A 287 -14.36 -33.22 -35.23
CA SER A 287 -14.74 -31.90 -35.77
C SER A 287 -15.78 -31.24 -34.86
N ASP A 288 -15.84 -29.91 -34.90
CA ASP A 288 -16.67 -29.13 -34.00
C ASP A 288 -18.16 -29.46 -34.09
N ALA A 289 -18.65 -29.80 -35.28
CA ALA A 289 -20.03 -30.25 -35.51
C ALA A 289 -20.44 -31.45 -34.63
N TYR A 290 -19.52 -32.39 -34.42
CA TYR A 290 -19.76 -33.58 -33.58
C TYR A 290 -19.33 -33.36 -32.12
N ARG A 291 -18.27 -32.61 -31.91
CA ARG A 291 -17.72 -32.37 -30.58
C ARG A 291 -18.66 -31.59 -29.65
N TYR A 292 -19.40 -30.63 -30.22
CA TYR A 292 -20.37 -29.83 -29.47
C TYR A 292 -21.77 -30.46 -29.41
N ASN A 293 -21.97 -31.59 -30.06
CA ASN A 293 -23.22 -32.36 -29.99
C ASN A 293 -23.07 -33.50 -28.98
N MET A 294 -23.83 -33.42 -27.88
CA MET A 294 -23.80 -34.43 -26.82
C MET A 294 -24.24 -35.80 -27.28
N GLU A 295 -25.25 -35.89 -28.16
CA GLU A 295 -25.76 -37.16 -28.67
C GLU A 295 -24.72 -37.87 -29.52
N ASP A 296 -24.05 -37.16 -30.39
CA ASP A 296 -23.00 -37.70 -31.26
C ASP A 296 -21.79 -38.16 -30.43
N LEU A 297 -21.42 -37.35 -29.42
CA LEU A 297 -20.34 -37.68 -28.51
C LEU A 297 -20.61 -38.95 -27.69
N MET A 298 -21.83 -39.10 -27.16
CA MET A 298 -22.22 -40.28 -26.38
C MET A 298 -22.48 -41.51 -27.26
N ASN A 299 -22.84 -41.33 -28.52
CA ASN A 299 -23.05 -42.41 -29.46
C ASN A 299 -21.77 -42.85 -30.20
N GLN A 300 -20.63 -42.18 -29.90
CA GLN A 300 -19.34 -42.59 -30.44
C GLN A 300 -19.05 -44.05 -30.05
N LYS A 301 -18.62 -44.86 -31.01
CA LYS A 301 -18.32 -46.28 -30.82
C LYS A 301 -16.85 -46.47 -30.47
N ILE A 302 -16.61 -47.08 -29.31
CA ILE A 302 -15.27 -47.54 -28.93
C ILE A 302 -15.02 -48.87 -29.57
N THR A 303 -14.01 -48.95 -30.46
CA THR A 303 -13.59 -50.18 -31.14
C THR A 303 -12.39 -50.78 -30.39
N PHE A 304 -12.51 -52.00 -29.94
CA PHE A 304 -11.44 -52.69 -29.21
C PHE A 304 -11.45 -54.19 -29.50
N ARG A 305 -10.33 -54.84 -29.25
CA ARG A 305 -10.22 -56.28 -29.31
C ARG A 305 -10.56 -56.91 -27.94
N ASP A 306 -11.64 -57.69 -27.91
CA ASP A 306 -12.05 -58.40 -26.70
C ASP A 306 -11.01 -59.47 -26.35
N GLN A 307 -10.41 -59.36 -25.16
CA GLN A 307 -9.35 -60.29 -24.72
C GLN A 307 -9.84 -61.72 -24.50
N ALA A 308 -11.13 -61.91 -24.15
CA ALA A 308 -11.70 -63.22 -23.90
C ALA A 308 -12.04 -64.00 -25.18
N SER A 309 -12.58 -63.29 -26.21
CA SER A 309 -13.03 -63.93 -27.46
C SER A 309 -12.08 -63.68 -28.63
N GLY A 310 -11.10 -62.78 -28.50
CA GLY A 310 -10.21 -62.36 -29.59
C GLY A 310 -10.88 -61.56 -30.69
N ARG A 311 -12.19 -61.31 -30.62
CA ARG A 311 -13.00 -60.63 -31.65
C ARG A 311 -12.97 -59.12 -31.49
N ILE A 312 -13.07 -58.42 -32.59
CA ILE A 312 -13.25 -56.96 -32.58
C ILE A 312 -14.71 -56.66 -32.19
N LYS A 313 -14.87 -55.86 -31.14
CA LYS A 313 -16.17 -55.35 -30.68
C LYS A 313 -16.25 -53.84 -30.84
N GLN A 314 -17.45 -53.35 -31.07
CA GLN A 314 -17.79 -51.92 -31.10
C GLN A 314 -18.91 -51.65 -30.11
N VAL A 315 -18.68 -50.78 -29.16
CA VAL A 315 -19.63 -50.44 -28.09
C VAL A 315 -19.80 -48.93 -28.07
N PRO A 316 -21.02 -48.39 -28.20
CA PRO A 316 -21.24 -46.95 -28.02
C PRO A 316 -21.06 -46.57 -26.56
N ILE A 317 -20.53 -45.36 -26.32
CA ILE A 317 -20.29 -44.86 -24.93
C ILE A 317 -21.61 -44.80 -24.18
N SER A 318 -22.71 -44.45 -24.81
CA SER A 318 -24.06 -44.40 -24.22
C SER A 318 -24.56 -45.72 -23.62
N ALA A 319 -24.00 -46.87 -24.06
CA ALA A 319 -24.33 -48.18 -23.48
C ALA A 319 -23.72 -48.39 -22.10
N VAL A 320 -22.61 -47.73 -21.79
CA VAL A 320 -21.79 -47.95 -20.58
C VAL A 320 -21.59 -46.70 -19.73
N ALA A 321 -22.02 -45.54 -20.19
CA ALA A 321 -21.88 -44.27 -19.46
C ALA A 321 -23.10 -43.37 -19.66
N LYS A 322 -23.34 -42.51 -18.68
CA LYS A 322 -24.37 -41.46 -18.70
C LYS A 322 -23.73 -40.11 -18.45
N ALA A 323 -24.10 -39.12 -19.23
CA ALA A 323 -23.74 -37.73 -19.02
C ALA A 323 -24.84 -37.03 -18.21
N LYS A 324 -24.45 -36.24 -17.20
CA LYS A 324 -25.34 -35.46 -16.36
C LYS A 324 -24.89 -34.01 -16.39
N LYS A 325 -25.80 -33.09 -16.74
CA LYS A 325 -25.51 -31.65 -16.63
C LYS A 325 -25.69 -31.25 -15.16
N THR A 326 -24.68 -30.63 -14.57
CA THR A 326 -24.67 -30.13 -13.21
C THR A 326 -23.87 -28.84 -13.12
N SER A 327 -23.83 -28.24 -11.96
CA SER A 327 -22.95 -27.12 -11.68
C SER A 327 -22.03 -27.45 -10.52
N THR A 328 -20.86 -26.88 -10.54
CA THR A 328 -19.86 -27.04 -9.46
C THR A 328 -19.25 -25.68 -9.10
N PHE A 329 -18.37 -25.67 -8.11
CA PHE A 329 -17.59 -24.51 -7.74
C PHE A 329 -16.28 -24.45 -8.51
N SER A 330 -15.79 -23.23 -8.77
CA SER A 330 -14.48 -23.06 -9.40
C SER A 330 -13.34 -23.46 -8.46
N SER A 331 -13.45 -23.06 -7.18
CA SER A 331 -12.45 -23.36 -6.14
C SER A 331 -13.06 -23.29 -4.74
N VAL A 332 -12.40 -23.94 -3.77
CA VAL A 332 -12.72 -23.83 -2.35
C VAL A 332 -11.45 -23.36 -1.62
N LYS A 333 -11.47 -22.13 -1.14
CA LYS A 333 -10.38 -21.57 -0.36
C LYS A 333 -10.47 -21.99 1.12
N ARG A 334 -9.32 -22.17 1.76
CA ARG A 334 -9.23 -22.41 3.19
C ARG A 334 -8.12 -21.55 3.80
N LYS A 335 -8.45 -20.95 4.95
CA LYS A 335 -7.53 -20.19 5.80
C LYS A 335 -7.66 -20.75 7.21
N ASP A 336 -6.56 -21.05 7.86
CA ASP A 336 -6.54 -21.63 9.22
C ASP A 336 -7.45 -22.86 9.36
N LEU A 337 -7.40 -23.75 8.37
CA LEU A 337 -8.19 -25.00 8.27
C LEU A 337 -9.71 -24.82 8.08
N LYS A 338 -10.24 -23.60 8.11
CA LYS A 338 -11.64 -23.31 7.84
C LYS A 338 -11.85 -22.91 6.38
N ARG A 339 -13.05 -23.18 5.87
CA ARG A 339 -13.45 -22.70 4.55
C ARG A 339 -13.71 -21.21 4.65
N VAL A 340 -13.30 -20.46 3.63
CA VAL A 340 -13.43 -19.01 3.59
C VAL A 340 -13.97 -18.59 2.23
N ILE A 341 -14.87 -17.63 2.26
CA ILE A 341 -15.34 -16.88 1.10
C ILE A 341 -15.11 -15.40 1.38
N SER A 342 -14.53 -14.69 0.43
CA SER A 342 -14.23 -13.28 0.58
C SER A 342 -15.15 -12.41 -0.28
N LEU A 343 -15.70 -11.36 0.33
CA LEU A 343 -16.32 -10.23 -0.35
C LEU A 343 -15.25 -9.16 -0.55
N GLN A 344 -15.02 -8.77 -1.77
CA GLN A 344 -13.96 -7.87 -2.16
C GLN A 344 -14.50 -6.68 -2.94
N SER A 345 -13.94 -5.50 -2.71
CA SER A 345 -14.18 -4.30 -3.52
C SER A 345 -12.98 -3.37 -3.50
N ASN A 346 -12.80 -2.65 -4.59
CA ASN A 346 -11.99 -1.44 -4.60
C ASN A 346 -12.79 -0.29 -3.99
N VAL A 347 -12.10 0.81 -3.75
CA VAL A 347 -12.70 2.08 -3.30
C VAL A 347 -12.65 3.08 -4.46
N LEU A 348 -13.74 3.80 -4.65
CA LEU A 348 -13.85 4.84 -5.67
C LEU A 348 -12.77 5.91 -5.48
N GLU A 349 -12.25 6.45 -6.57
CA GLU A 349 -11.23 7.50 -6.55
C GLU A 349 -11.73 8.72 -5.76
N GLY A 350 -10.87 9.23 -4.86
CA GLY A 350 -11.21 10.33 -3.96
C GLY A 350 -11.89 9.92 -2.64
N ALA A 351 -12.40 8.71 -2.52
CA ALA A 351 -12.91 8.20 -1.24
C ALA A 351 -11.76 7.71 -0.34
N ASN A 352 -11.98 7.74 0.98
CA ASN A 352 -11.02 7.26 1.96
C ASN A 352 -11.28 5.77 2.26
N PRO A 353 -10.36 4.84 1.91
CA PRO A 353 -10.55 3.41 2.16
C PRO A 353 -10.84 3.07 3.62
N THR A 354 -10.14 3.72 4.55
CA THR A 354 -10.32 3.50 5.99
C THR A 354 -11.70 3.93 6.47
N GLU A 355 -12.21 5.07 6.00
CA GLU A 355 -13.57 5.55 6.35
C GLU A 355 -14.63 4.64 5.76
N THR A 356 -14.49 4.21 4.50
CA THR A 356 -15.42 3.28 3.86
C THR A 356 -15.50 1.96 4.62
N VAL A 357 -14.35 1.36 5.00
CA VAL A 357 -14.33 0.11 5.78
C VAL A 357 -14.90 0.31 7.18
N ASN A 358 -14.63 1.44 7.83
CA ASN A 358 -15.20 1.75 9.15
C ASN A 358 -16.73 1.92 9.07
N ALA A 359 -17.25 2.53 8.01
CA ALA A 359 -18.68 2.63 7.77
C ALA A 359 -19.33 1.24 7.56
N ILE A 360 -18.64 0.34 6.83
CA ILE A 360 -19.07 -1.04 6.70
C ILE A 360 -19.08 -1.74 8.07
N LYS A 361 -17.99 -1.65 8.84
CA LYS A 361 -17.91 -2.22 10.20
C LYS A 361 -19.05 -1.73 11.10
N ALA A 362 -19.31 -0.44 11.09
CA ALA A 362 -20.40 0.15 11.87
C ALA A 362 -21.77 -0.39 11.44
N SER A 363 -21.99 -0.67 10.16
CA SER A 363 -23.24 -1.27 9.67
C SER A 363 -23.46 -2.70 10.15
N PHE A 364 -22.37 -3.42 10.53
CA PHE A 364 -22.46 -4.76 11.10
C PHE A 364 -22.80 -4.76 12.61
N GLU A 365 -22.80 -3.61 13.28
CA GLU A 365 -23.23 -3.53 14.67
C GLU A 365 -24.70 -3.90 14.77
N GLY A 366 -24.99 -5.07 15.37
CA GLY A 366 -26.34 -5.63 15.47
C GLY A 366 -26.76 -6.58 14.33
N TYR A 367 -25.89 -6.86 13.35
CA TYR A 367 -26.17 -7.88 12.33
C TYR A 367 -25.96 -9.30 12.91
N GLU A 368 -27.03 -10.10 12.93
CA GLU A 368 -26.97 -11.47 13.46
C GLU A 368 -26.46 -12.45 12.41
N LEU A 369 -25.30 -13.04 12.67
CA LEU A 369 -24.71 -14.09 11.85
C LEU A 369 -25.22 -15.47 12.27
N PRO A 370 -25.37 -16.43 11.34
CA PRO A 370 -25.66 -17.82 11.67
C PRO A 370 -24.60 -18.44 12.60
N LYS A 371 -25.03 -19.40 13.44
CA LYS A 371 -24.13 -20.07 14.36
C LYS A 371 -23.01 -20.82 13.62
N GLY A 372 -21.76 -20.56 14.00
CA GLY A 372 -20.57 -21.20 13.39
C GLY A 372 -19.98 -20.41 12.21
N VAL A 373 -20.61 -19.33 11.77
CA VAL A 373 -20.07 -18.41 10.78
C VAL A 373 -19.41 -17.22 11.46
N LYS A 374 -18.24 -16.83 10.98
CA LYS A 374 -17.46 -15.69 11.46
C LYS A 374 -17.16 -14.75 10.31
N VAL A 375 -17.22 -13.45 10.56
CA VAL A 375 -16.86 -12.39 9.62
C VAL A 375 -15.65 -11.66 10.16
N ASP A 376 -14.57 -11.61 9.36
CA ASP A 376 -13.34 -10.91 9.68
C ASP A 376 -13.03 -9.91 8.55
N PHE A 377 -12.60 -8.70 8.93
CA PHE A 377 -12.11 -7.68 7.99
C PHE A 377 -10.62 -7.86 7.82
N THR A 378 -10.20 -8.22 6.62
CA THR A 378 -8.82 -8.60 6.28
C THR A 378 -8.28 -7.76 5.12
N GLY A 379 -7.27 -8.26 4.40
CA GLY A 379 -6.64 -7.52 3.31
C GLY A 379 -5.85 -6.31 3.80
N GLU A 380 -5.97 -5.20 3.10
CA GLU A 380 -5.22 -3.97 3.42
C GLU A 380 -5.40 -3.52 4.87
N GLN A 381 -6.61 -3.66 5.45
CA GLN A 381 -6.89 -3.25 6.84
C GLN A 381 -6.15 -4.12 7.88
N GLU A 382 -6.04 -5.41 7.64
CA GLU A 382 -5.27 -6.32 8.50
C GLU A 382 -3.78 -5.99 8.45
N GLU A 383 -3.25 -5.77 7.25
CA GLU A 383 -1.85 -5.39 7.06
C GLU A 383 -1.55 -4.01 7.67
N GLN A 384 -2.44 -3.03 7.51
CA GLN A 384 -2.32 -1.72 8.18
C GLN A 384 -2.20 -1.87 9.70
N ALA A 385 -3.05 -2.69 10.31
CA ALA A 385 -3.04 -2.89 11.76
C ALA A 385 -1.76 -3.60 12.23
N LYS A 386 -1.29 -4.60 11.49
CA LYS A 386 -0.03 -5.32 11.78
C LYS A 386 1.16 -4.37 11.69
N GLU A 387 1.26 -3.62 10.59
CA GLU A 387 2.38 -2.69 10.37
C GLU A 387 2.38 -1.54 11.37
N LEU A 388 1.22 -0.98 11.71
CA LEU A 388 1.11 0.05 12.74
C LEU A 388 1.57 -0.47 14.11
N SER A 389 1.20 -1.70 14.47
CA SER A 389 1.65 -2.36 15.69
C SER A 389 3.16 -2.59 15.69
N PHE A 390 3.71 -3.10 14.58
CA PHE A 390 5.15 -3.32 14.40
C PHE A 390 5.93 -2.00 14.47
N LEU A 391 5.53 -0.97 13.73
CA LEU A 391 6.21 0.33 13.71
C LEU A 391 6.12 1.05 15.06
N SER A 392 5.00 0.91 15.77
CA SER A 392 4.86 1.43 17.14
C SER A 392 5.79 0.72 18.12
N GLY A 393 5.90 -0.61 18.00
CA GLY A 393 6.88 -1.40 18.77
C GLY A 393 8.32 -1.03 18.43
N ALA A 394 8.63 -0.82 17.16
CA ALA A 394 9.95 -0.37 16.70
C ALA A 394 10.30 1.03 17.22
N LEU A 395 9.34 1.97 17.23
CA LEU A 395 9.53 3.30 17.84
C LEU A 395 9.84 3.20 19.33
N LEU A 396 9.08 2.41 20.08
CA LEU A 396 9.32 2.20 21.52
C LEU A 396 10.69 1.59 21.78
N MET A 397 11.08 0.58 20.97
CA MET A 397 12.40 -0.04 21.07
C MET A 397 13.52 0.95 20.75
N ALA A 398 13.36 1.76 19.69
CA ALA A 398 14.33 2.80 19.33
C ALA A 398 14.50 3.82 20.47
N VAL A 399 13.40 4.32 21.02
CA VAL A 399 13.42 5.25 22.17
C VAL A 399 14.09 4.61 23.39
N PHE A 400 13.81 3.34 23.68
CA PHE A 400 14.43 2.59 24.77
C PHE A 400 15.94 2.42 24.56
N LEU A 401 16.39 2.06 23.36
CA LEU A 401 17.82 1.95 23.05
C LEU A 401 18.54 3.31 23.16
N ILE A 402 17.93 4.37 22.63
CA ILE A 402 18.43 5.74 22.80
C ILE A 402 18.56 6.08 24.30
N PHE A 403 17.54 5.74 25.11
CA PHE A 403 17.59 5.95 26.55
C PHE A 403 18.77 5.25 27.21
N LEU A 404 18.99 3.96 26.90
CA LEU A 404 20.11 3.18 27.46
C LEU A 404 21.47 3.78 27.09
N ILE A 405 21.66 4.14 25.81
CA ILE A 405 22.89 4.77 25.33
C ILE A 405 23.15 6.08 26.08
N LEU A 406 22.11 6.91 26.22
CA LEU A 406 22.22 8.19 26.90
C LEU A 406 22.48 8.04 28.41
N VAL A 407 21.86 7.05 29.07
CA VAL A 407 22.15 6.76 30.49
C VAL A 407 23.61 6.38 30.65
N SER A 408 24.14 5.52 29.79
CA SER A 408 25.55 5.13 29.78
C SER A 408 26.47 6.32 29.54
N GLN A 409 26.13 7.20 28.58
CA GLN A 409 26.97 8.34 28.21
C GLN A 409 27.01 9.42 29.30
N PHE A 410 25.86 9.73 29.91
CA PHE A 410 25.76 10.83 30.88
C PHE A 410 25.90 10.39 32.34
N ASN A 411 26.00 9.10 32.61
CA ASN A 411 25.99 8.50 33.95
C ASN A 411 24.88 9.09 34.86
N SER A 412 23.71 9.28 34.29
CA SER A 412 22.57 9.95 34.95
C SER A 412 21.28 9.53 34.26
N ALA A 413 20.21 9.29 34.99
CA ALA A 413 18.89 8.99 34.43
C ALA A 413 18.06 10.24 34.07
N SER A 414 18.31 11.36 34.75
CA SER A 414 17.54 12.61 34.56
C SER A 414 17.86 13.30 33.23
N THR A 415 19.12 13.28 32.81
CA THR A 415 19.55 13.91 31.56
C THR A 415 18.93 13.23 30.33
N PRO A 416 18.98 11.88 30.16
CA PRO A 416 18.28 11.16 29.11
C PRO A 416 16.78 11.46 29.09
N PHE A 417 16.14 11.52 30.23
CA PHE A 417 14.72 11.84 30.30
C PHE A 417 14.39 13.21 29.68
N ILE A 418 15.17 14.26 30.03
CA ILE A 418 15.03 15.60 29.43
C ILE A 418 15.16 15.53 27.88
N ILE A 419 16.15 14.78 27.40
CA ILE A 419 16.40 14.63 25.97
C ILE A 419 15.23 13.91 25.28
N LEU A 420 14.73 12.80 25.85
CA LEU A 420 13.65 12.03 25.25
C LEU A 420 12.31 12.78 25.21
N VAL A 421 12.04 13.65 26.17
CA VAL A 421 10.84 14.51 26.13
C VAL A 421 10.84 15.41 24.89
N THR A 422 12.01 15.81 24.39
CA THR A 422 12.08 16.60 23.14
C THR A 422 11.63 15.81 21.91
N VAL A 423 11.80 14.49 21.91
CA VAL A 423 11.28 13.61 20.84
C VAL A 423 9.75 13.65 20.85
N VAL A 424 9.13 13.55 22.02
CA VAL A 424 7.66 13.65 22.13
C VAL A 424 7.18 15.03 21.67
N PHE A 425 7.87 16.08 22.04
CA PHE A 425 7.51 17.44 21.63
C PHE A 425 7.73 17.73 20.15
N SER A 426 8.63 16.97 19.47
CA SER A 426 8.80 17.11 18.02
C SER A 426 7.57 16.69 17.23
N LEU A 427 6.71 15.81 17.79
CA LEU A 427 5.44 15.41 17.21
C LEU A 427 4.48 16.58 17.02
N ILE A 428 4.61 17.65 17.82
CA ILE A 428 3.82 18.88 17.62
C ILE A 428 4.03 19.42 16.20
N GLY A 429 5.28 19.47 15.76
CA GLY A 429 5.61 19.92 14.39
C GLY A 429 5.02 19.01 13.33
N VAL A 430 5.08 17.70 13.52
CA VAL A 430 4.51 16.71 12.61
C VAL A 430 2.99 16.88 12.50
N PHE A 431 2.29 16.92 13.63
CA PHE A 431 0.82 17.03 13.67
C PHE A 431 0.34 18.34 13.07
N LEU A 432 0.96 19.46 13.46
CA LEU A 432 0.63 20.77 12.88
C LEU A 432 0.94 20.82 11.39
N GLY A 433 2.07 20.25 10.95
CA GLY A 433 2.43 20.19 9.54
C GLY A 433 1.40 19.44 8.71
N LEU A 434 1.01 18.23 9.14
CA LEU A 434 0.00 17.42 8.47
C LEU A 434 -1.35 18.16 8.34
N VAL A 435 -1.81 18.80 9.42
CA VAL A 435 -3.10 19.51 9.42
C VAL A 435 -3.05 20.80 8.61
N ILE A 436 -2.03 21.64 8.81
CA ILE A 436 -1.93 22.96 8.15
C ILE A 436 -1.77 22.81 6.63
N PHE A 437 -0.94 21.87 6.19
CA PHE A 437 -0.68 21.63 4.78
C PHE A 437 -1.64 20.62 4.14
N ARG A 438 -2.60 20.08 4.93
CA ARG A 438 -3.59 19.07 4.50
C ARG A 438 -2.95 17.87 3.82
N MET A 439 -1.85 17.40 4.38
CA MET A 439 -1.13 16.26 3.83
C MET A 439 -1.75 14.95 4.29
N GLU A 440 -1.65 13.94 3.43
CA GLU A 440 -2.09 12.59 3.75
C GLU A 440 -1.19 11.94 4.81
N PHE A 441 -1.78 11.14 5.67
CA PHE A 441 -1.05 10.31 6.64
C PHE A 441 -0.79 8.93 6.01
N VAL A 442 0.37 8.78 5.39
CA VAL A 442 0.81 7.49 4.85
C VAL A 442 1.45 6.69 5.98
N ILE A 443 0.74 5.66 6.48
CA ILE A 443 1.10 4.93 7.70
C ILE A 443 2.58 4.53 7.69
N MET A 444 3.02 3.81 6.66
CA MET A 444 4.38 3.31 6.60
C MET A 444 5.41 4.46 6.54
N MET A 445 5.27 5.38 5.60
CA MET A 445 6.28 6.42 5.36
C MET A 445 6.30 7.49 6.45
N THR A 446 5.14 7.91 6.94
CA THR A 446 5.04 8.90 8.03
C THR A 446 5.60 8.34 9.33
N MET A 447 5.30 7.08 9.68
CA MET A 447 5.84 6.43 10.89
C MET A 447 7.36 6.24 10.82
N ILE A 448 7.91 5.83 9.66
CA ILE A 448 9.37 5.78 9.43
C ILE A 448 9.98 7.19 9.61
N GLY A 449 9.29 8.21 9.11
CA GLY A 449 9.68 9.61 9.32
C GLY A 449 9.75 10.01 10.79
N ILE A 450 8.75 9.61 11.60
CA ILE A 450 8.71 9.85 13.04
C ILE A 450 9.86 9.12 13.77
N ILE A 451 10.12 7.86 13.39
CA ILE A 451 11.23 7.08 13.97
C ILE A 451 12.58 7.76 13.64
N SER A 452 12.77 8.16 12.39
CA SER A 452 13.98 8.87 11.94
C SER A 452 14.15 10.21 12.65
N LEU A 453 13.05 10.95 12.81
CA LEU A 453 13.02 12.24 13.53
C LEU A 453 13.50 12.10 14.98
N ALA A 454 13.12 11.01 15.67
CA ALA A 454 13.57 10.75 17.03
C ALA A 454 15.10 10.74 17.15
N GLY A 455 15.80 10.09 16.21
CA GLY A 455 17.26 10.07 16.18
C GLY A 455 17.90 11.45 15.90
N ILE A 456 17.29 12.23 14.98
CA ILE A 456 17.81 13.55 14.58
C ILE A 456 17.64 14.58 15.70
N VAL A 457 16.47 14.62 16.34
CA VAL A 457 16.15 15.60 17.40
C VAL A 457 17.00 15.38 18.64
N VAL A 458 17.24 14.13 19.01
CA VAL A 458 18.07 13.77 20.16
C VAL A 458 19.49 14.32 20.04
N ASN A 459 20.09 14.31 18.86
CA ASN A 459 21.45 14.80 18.62
C ASN A 459 21.60 16.28 19.03
N ASN A 460 20.67 17.15 18.64
CA ASN A 460 20.73 18.57 18.99
C ASN A 460 20.60 18.80 20.51
N ALA A 461 19.75 18.03 21.18
CA ALA A 461 19.55 18.11 22.61
C ALA A 461 20.79 17.61 23.40
N ILE A 462 21.44 16.53 22.94
CA ILE A 462 22.68 16.00 23.53
C ILE A 462 23.76 17.07 23.54
N VAL A 463 24.04 17.66 22.37
CA VAL A 463 25.10 18.66 22.20
C VAL A 463 24.87 19.90 23.10
N LEU A 464 23.63 20.31 23.26
CA LEU A 464 23.27 21.45 24.10
C LEU A 464 23.45 21.12 25.58
N ILE A 465 22.94 19.98 26.05
CA ILE A 465 23.03 19.61 27.47
C ILE A 465 24.48 19.31 27.89
N ASP A 466 25.23 18.62 27.05
CA ASP A 466 26.66 18.36 27.30
C ASP A 466 27.43 19.65 27.46
N PHE A 467 27.18 20.63 26.60
CA PHE A 467 27.82 21.93 26.69
C PHE A 467 27.40 22.73 27.94
N ILE A 468 26.12 22.64 28.39
CA ILE A 468 25.67 23.23 29.65
C ILE A 468 26.46 22.62 30.83
N LYS A 469 26.63 21.29 30.84
CA LYS A 469 27.41 20.60 31.88
C LYS A 469 28.89 21.00 31.87
N GLN A 470 29.51 21.09 30.70
CA GLN A 470 30.91 21.50 30.56
C GLN A 470 31.14 22.95 31.05
N LEU A 471 30.26 23.89 30.65
CA LEU A 471 30.33 25.26 31.16
C LEU A 471 30.06 25.33 32.67
N GLY A 472 29.11 24.53 33.16
CA GLY A 472 28.83 24.43 34.59
C GLY A 472 30.03 23.95 35.42
N ALA A 473 30.75 22.93 34.91
CA ALA A 473 31.98 22.45 35.55
C ALA A 473 33.09 23.52 35.56
N ARG A 474 33.30 24.23 34.45
CA ARG A 474 34.26 25.35 34.38
C ARG A 474 33.91 26.46 35.38
N LYS A 475 32.63 26.80 35.47
CA LYS A 475 32.16 27.85 36.39
C LYS A 475 32.31 27.44 37.85
N LYS A 476 32.12 26.17 38.21
CA LYS A 476 32.43 25.65 39.55
C LYS A 476 33.91 25.80 39.88
N ALA A 477 34.79 25.42 38.95
CA ALA A 477 36.24 25.57 39.12
C ALA A 477 36.65 27.03 39.31
N GLU A 478 36.08 27.98 38.55
CA GLU A 478 36.31 29.43 38.71
C GLU A 478 35.88 29.95 40.09
N LEU A 479 34.81 29.40 40.66
CA LEU A 479 34.29 29.78 41.96
C LEU A 479 34.93 29.01 43.14
N GLY A 480 35.90 28.11 42.88
CA GLY A 480 36.52 27.26 43.87
C GLY A 480 35.59 26.21 44.52
N LEU A 481 34.49 25.86 43.87
CA LEU A 481 33.53 24.86 44.32
C LEU A 481 34.00 23.46 43.93
N GLN A 482 33.66 22.46 44.76
CA GLN A 482 33.89 21.05 44.42
C GLN A 482 32.88 20.58 43.35
N ASP A 483 33.19 19.46 42.66
CA ASP A 483 32.31 18.89 41.65
C ASP A 483 30.93 18.50 42.19
N THR A 484 30.88 18.13 43.46
CA THR A 484 29.64 17.79 44.20
C THR A 484 28.81 19.01 44.58
N ASP A 485 29.42 20.21 44.66
CA ASP A 485 28.73 21.41 45.08
C ASP A 485 27.74 21.90 44.02
N VAL A 486 26.72 22.61 44.46
CA VAL A 486 25.67 23.14 43.63
C VAL A 486 25.98 24.58 43.22
N LEU A 487 25.96 24.90 41.94
CA LEU A 487 26.14 26.27 41.46
C LEU A 487 25.07 27.21 42.03
N PRO A 488 25.42 28.44 42.48
CA PRO A 488 24.42 29.46 42.80
C PRO A 488 23.41 29.65 41.67
N LYS A 489 22.17 29.96 42.03
CA LYS A 489 21.06 30.03 41.04
C LYS A 489 21.33 31.05 39.93
N GLU A 490 21.92 32.21 40.26
CA GLU A 490 22.22 33.26 39.29
C GLU A 490 23.30 32.81 38.29
N GLU A 491 24.33 32.16 38.80
CA GLU A 491 25.42 31.60 38.00
C GLU A 491 24.94 30.44 37.10
N LEU A 492 24.04 29.61 37.62
CA LEU A 492 23.43 28.54 36.82
C LEU A 492 22.62 29.12 35.63
N VAL A 493 21.79 30.14 35.88
CA VAL A 493 21.02 30.80 34.81
C VAL A 493 21.97 31.45 33.81
N GLY A 494 23.03 32.14 34.28
CA GLY A 494 24.04 32.71 33.39
C GLY A 494 24.72 31.66 32.50
N THR A 495 25.11 30.53 33.09
CA THR A 495 25.74 29.40 32.41
C THR A 495 24.82 28.79 31.35
N ILE A 496 23.53 28.58 31.67
CA ILE A 496 22.55 28.03 30.72
C ILE A 496 22.33 28.99 29.53
N VAL A 497 22.20 30.30 29.81
CA VAL A 497 21.99 31.32 28.77
C VAL A 497 23.20 31.43 27.86
N GLU A 498 24.43 31.40 28.40
CA GLU A 498 25.64 31.44 27.59
C GLU A 498 25.84 30.16 26.77
N ALA A 499 25.55 29.00 27.36
CA ALA A 499 25.55 27.73 26.63
C ALA A 499 24.59 27.74 25.43
N GLY A 500 23.36 28.19 25.67
CA GLY A 500 22.34 28.31 24.61
C GLY A 500 22.78 29.27 23.53
N ARG A 501 23.31 30.44 23.86
CA ARG A 501 23.85 31.41 22.91
C ARG A 501 24.96 30.83 22.05
N THR A 502 25.93 30.16 22.66
CA THR A 502 27.09 29.59 21.95
C THR A 502 26.70 28.44 21.04
N ARG A 503 25.68 27.63 21.42
CA ARG A 503 25.21 26.47 20.66
C ARG A 503 24.10 26.80 19.68
N LEU A 504 23.55 28.02 19.68
CA LEU A 504 22.50 28.44 18.71
C LEU A 504 22.95 28.22 17.28
N ARG A 505 24.16 28.69 16.93
CA ARG A 505 24.68 28.59 15.55
C ARG A 505 24.87 27.14 15.06
N PRO A 506 25.57 26.23 15.80
CA PRO A 506 25.70 24.83 15.40
C PRO A 506 24.33 24.13 15.24
N VAL A 507 23.41 24.31 16.18
CA VAL A 507 22.09 23.67 16.17
C VAL A 507 21.24 24.15 14.98
N LEU A 508 21.23 25.46 14.73
CA LEU A 508 20.51 26.00 13.55
C LEU A 508 21.16 25.50 12.23
N LEU A 509 22.48 25.44 12.17
CA LEU A 509 23.17 24.99 10.95
C LEU A 509 22.85 23.53 10.64
N THR A 510 22.88 22.63 11.63
CA THR A 510 22.55 21.20 11.44
C THR A 510 21.09 21.04 11.02
N ALA A 511 20.15 21.76 11.64
CA ALA A 511 18.75 21.70 11.25
C ALA A 511 18.50 22.21 9.82
N ILE A 512 19.05 23.38 9.48
CA ILE A 512 18.91 23.98 8.15
C ILE A 512 19.52 23.07 7.07
N THR A 513 20.71 22.53 7.28
CA THR A 513 21.36 21.64 6.30
C THR A 513 20.58 20.36 6.11
N THR A 514 20.02 19.76 7.18
CA THR A 514 19.17 18.57 7.08
C THR A 514 17.86 18.87 6.33
N ILE A 515 17.21 19.99 6.66
CA ILE A 515 15.96 20.41 5.98
C ILE A 515 16.24 20.65 4.49
N LEU A 516 17.28 21.43 4.16
CA LEU A 516 17.65 21.71 2.77
C LEU A 516 18.03 20.43 2.00
N GLY A 517 18.68 19.47 2.66
CA GLY A 517 19.00 18.15 2.07
C GLY A 517 17.75 17.30 1.78
N LEU A 518 16.66 17.49 2.53
CA LEU A 518 15.41 16.76 2.33
C LEU A 518 14.44 17.45 1.36
N ILE A 519 14.59 18.76 1.10
CA ILE A 519 13.69 19.51 0.19
C ILE A 519 13.60 18.87 -1.20
N PRO A 520 14.69 18.48 -1.87
CA PRO A 520 14.59 17.85 -3.20
C PRO A 520 13.74 16.59 -3.17
N LEU A 521 13.91 15.75 -2.14
CA LEU A 521 13.14 14.53 -1.97
C LEU A 521 11.67 14.82 -1.60
N ALA A 522 11.43 15.83 -0.76
CA ALA A 522 10.11 16.24 -0.33
C ALA A 522 9.27 16.88 -1.47
N THR A 523 9.92 17.58 -2.39
CA THR A 523 9.27 18.27 -3.51
C THR A 523 9.33 17.46 -4.82
N GLY A 524 10.11 16.37 -4.85
CA GLY A 524 10.32 15.59 -6.07
C GLY A 524 11.14 16.31 -7.13
N MET A 525 12.07 17.16 -6.72
CA MET A 525 12.98 17.83 -7.64
C MET A 525 13.93 16.81 -8.26
N ASN A 526 13.80 16.61 -9.56
CA ASN A 526 14.64 15.73 -10.35
C ASN A 526 15.58 16.55 -11.23
N ILE A 527 16.84 16.12 -11.31
CA ILE A 527 17.87 16.72 -12.15
C ILE A 527 18.51 15.61 -12.98
N ASN A 528 18.50 15.74 -14.28
CA ASN A 528 19.22 14.81 -15.15
C ASN A 528 20.68 15.27 -15.29
N PHE A 529 21.55 14.64 -14.52
CA PHE A 529 22.98 14.96 -14.57
C PHE A 529 23.64 14.57 -15.89
N TYR A 530 23.12 13.55 -16.58
CA TYR A 530 23.68 13.15 -17.88
C TYR A 530 23.46 14.26 -18.92
N THR A 531 22.24 14.74 -19.10
CA THR A 531 21.93 15.82 -20.04
C THR A 531 22.50 17.17 -19.59
N LEU A 532 22.65 17.36 -18.26
CA LEU A 532 23.33 18.55 -17.73
C LEU A 532 24.77 18.66 -18.28
N PHE A 533 25.51 17.55 -18.33
CA PHE A 533 26.90 17.56 -18.79
C PHE A 533 27.05 17.36 -20.31
N SER A 534 26.12 16.60 -20.96
CA SER A 534 26.19 16.36 -22.41
C SER A 534 25.58 17.50 -23.25
N GLU A 535 24.51 18.13 -22.74
CA GLU A 535 23.67 19.08 -23.48
C GLU A 535 23.61 20.47 -22.83
N ASN A 536 24.30 20.67 -21.68
CA ASN A 536 24.14 21.83 -20.80
C ASN A 536 22.70 22.13 -20.40
N ASN A 537 21.85 21.09 -20.38
CA ASN A 537 20.44 21.19 -19.99
C ASN A 537 20.14 20.21 -18.84
N PRO A 538 19.84 20.70 -17.63
CA PRO A 538 19.57 19.86 -16.47
C PRO A 538 18.23 19.14 -16.50
N HIS A 539 17.34 19.41 -17.44
CA HIS A 539 15.97 18.90 -17.53
C HIS A 539 15.30 18.80 -16.14
N ILE A 540 15.24 19.95 -15.44
CA ILE A 540 14.68 19.99 -14.08
C ILE A 540 13.17 19.81 -14.17
N PHE A 541 12.65 18.82 -13.43
CA PHE A 541 11.22 18.65 -13.27
C PHE A 541 10.87 18.25 -11.83
N PHE A 542 9.60 18.42 -11.44
CA PHE A 542 9.08 18.10 -10.11
C PHE A 542 8.05 17.00 -10.21
N GLY A 543 8.04 16.10 -9.19
CA GLY A 543 7.10 14.98 -9.12
C GLY A 543 7.72 13.64 -9.49
N GLY A 544 6.88 12.65 -9.76
CA GLY A 544 7.26 11.26 -10.08
C GLY A 544 7.12 10.31 -8.89
N ASP A 545 7.32 9.01 -9.15
CA ASP A 545 7.06 7.93 -8.17
C ASP A 545 7.88 8.07 -6.88
N ASN A 546 9.13 8.56 -7.00
CA ASN A 546 10.02 8.73 -5.85
C ASN A 546 9.47 9.72 -4.82
N VAL A 547 8.89 10.85 -5.26
CA VAL A 547 8.34 11.83 -4.32
C VAL A 547 7.04 11.35 -3.69
N VAL A 548 6.23 10.63 -4.43
CA VAL A 548 4.99 10.06 -3.90
C VAL A 548 5.31 9.07 -2.79
N PHE A 549 6.36 8.25 -2.96
CA PHE A 549 6.78 7.27 -1.98
C PHE A 549 7.53 7.90 -0.79
N TRP A 550 8.58 8.69 -1.03
CA TRP A 550 9.46 9.22 0.03
C TRP A 550 9.06 10.60 0.55
N GLY A 551 8.20 11.32 -0.16
CA GLY A 551 7.73 12.66 0.21
C GLY A 551 7.09 12.72 1.60
N PRO A 552 6.13 11.86 1.96
CA PRO A 552 5.50 11.87 3.27
C PRO A 552 6.50 11.70 4.42
N MET A 553 7.50 10.82 4.27
CA MET A 553 8.60 10.69 5.23
C MET A 553 9.41 11.98 5.34
N SER A 554 9.82 12.55 4.20
CA SER A 554 10.64 13.76 4.15
C SER A 554 9.94 14.95 4.77
N TRP A 555 8.68 15.19 4.43
CA TRP A 555 7.87 16.26 5.02
C TRP A 555 7.66 16.07 6.52
N THR A 556 7.45 14.84 6.98
CA THR A 556 7.35 14.52 8.41
C THR A 556 8.61 14.95 9.17
N VAL A 557 9.78 14.62 8.62
CA VAL A 557 11.07 15.02 9.21
C VAL A 557 11.26 16.54 9.15
N ILE A 558 10.94 17.19 8.04
CA ILE A 558 11.05 18.65 7.88
C ILE A 558 10.18 19.38 8.89
N PHE A 559 8.90 19.03 9.02
CA PHE A 559 7.98 19.67 9.97
C PHE A 559 8.40 19.43 11.41
N GLY A 560 8.70 18.16 11.74
CA GLY A 560 9.12 17.79 13.07
C GLY A 560 10.44 18.45 13.47
N LEU A 561 11.44 18.45 12.60
CA LEU A 561 12.75 19.04 12.87
C LEU A 561 12.68 20.57 12.96
N THR A 562 11.93 21.22 12.09
CA THR A 562 11.74 22.68 12.13
C THR A 562 11.20 23.10 13.50
N PHE A 563 10.11 22.47 13.93
CA PHE A 563 9.49 22.78 15.21
C PHE A 563 10.38 22.36 16.40
N ALA A 564 10.94 21.16 16.35
CA ALA A 564 11.82 20.64 17.39
C ALA A 564 13.06 21.49 17.60
N THR A 565 13.62 22.10 16.55
CA THR A 565 14.80 22.95 16.67
C THR A 565 14.53 24.18 17.54
N PHE A 566 13.40 24.87 17.31
CA PHE A 566 13.01 25.99 18.16
C PHE A 566 12.70 25.55 19.59
N LEU A 567 11.99 24.44 19.76
CA LEU A 567 11.68 23.89 21.07
C LEU A 567 12.94 23.45 21.82
N THR A 568 13.84 22.74 21.17
CA THR A 568 15.06 22.23 21.81
C THR A 568 15.90 23.40 22.36
N LEU A 569 16.04 24.47 21.60
CA LEU A 569 16.81 25.64 22.04
C LEU A 569 16.24 26.32 23.29
N VAL A 570 14.92 26.29 23.50
CA VAL A 570 14.27 26.94 24.65
C VAL A 570 13.87 25.95 25.74
N ILE A 571 13.22 24.85 25.37
CA ILE A 571 12.62 23.92 26.33
C ILE A 571 13.65 23.02 26.99
N VAL A 572 14.71 22.59 26.29
CA VAL A 572 15.77 21.78 26.93
C VAL A 572 16.46 22.54 28.06
N PRO A 573 16.93 23.80 27.87
CA PRO A 573 17.44 24.62 28.98
C PRO A 573 16.43 24.82 30.10
N VAL A 574 15.17 25.06 29.77
CA VAL A 574 14.09 25.22 30.75
C VAL A 574 13.89 23.96 31.58
N MET A 575 13.84 22.80 30.93
CA MET A 575 13.72 21.50 31.60
C MET A 575 14.94 21.21 32.49
N TYR A 576 16.14 21.45 31.95
CA TYR A 576 17.37 21.28 32.73
C TYR A 576 17.33 22.11 34.01
N PHE A 577 16.90 23.37 33.92
CA PHE A 577 16.72 24.25 35.08
C PHE A 577 15.64 23.76 36.06
N ILE A 578 14.51 23.26 35.56
CA ILE A 578 13.43 22.69 36.40
C ILE A 578 13.93 21.46 37.15
N PHE A 579 14.64 20.54 36.48
CA PHE A 579 15.18 19.34 37.08
C PHE A 579 16.26 19.67 38.16
N ASP A 580 17.16 20.60 37.87
CA ASP A 580 18.12 21.07 38.87
C ASP A 580 17.40 21.62 40.12
N ARG A 581 16.34 22.40 39.93
CA ARG A 581 15.53 22.93 41.04
C ARG A 581 14.81 21.83 41.82
N ILE A 582 14.33 20.80 41.19
CA ILE A 582 13.70 19.63 41.83
C ILE A 582 14.75 18.86 42.64
N GLN A 583 15.93 18.59 42.07
CA GLN A 583 17.02 17.90 42.76
C GLN A 583 17.46 18.66 44.02
N ARG A 584 17.59 19.99 43.95
CA ARG A 584 17.91 20.84 45.10
C ARG A 584 16.87 20.75 46.23
N ARG A 585 15.57 20.71 45.85
CA ARG A 585 14.48 20.58 46.84
C ARG A 585 14.48 19.19 47.48
N LEU A 586 14.70 18.16 46.71
CA LEU A 586 14.80 16.79 47.23
C LEU A 586 16.01 16.62 48.13
N ALA A 587 17.19 17.15 47.76
CA ALA A 587 18.39 17.11 48.60
C ALA A 587 18.16 17.82 49.94
N ASN A 588 17.47 18.97 49.94
CA ASN A 588 17.13 19.70 51.16
C ASN A 588 16.04 19.03 52.01
N LEU A 589 15.27 18.07 51.47
CA LEU A 589 14.25 17.29 52.20
C LEU A 589 14.86 16.06 52.88
N PHE A 590 15.98 15.55 52.34
CA PHE A 590 16.68 14.38 52.84
C PHE A 590 17.97 14.71 53.62
N ALA A 591 18.41 15.99 53.65
CA ALA A 591 19.43 16.53 54.53
C ALA A 591 18.77 17.09 55.79
#